data_503dbd01bdad8fa0a16b2517d240ac26
#
_entry.id   503dbd01bdad8fa0a16b2517d240ac26
#
_cell.length_a   1.000
_cell.length_b   1.000
_cell.length_c   1.000
_cell.angle_alpha   90.00
_cell.angle_beta   90.00
_cell.angle_gamma   90.00
#
_symmetry.space_group_name_H-M   'P 1'
#
loop_
_entity.id
_entity.type
_entity.pdbx_description
1 polymer ?
#
loop_
_entity_poly.entity_id
_entity_poly.type
_entity_poly.pdbx_seq_one_letter_code
_entity_poly.pdbx_strand_id
1 'polypeptide(L)'
;MRFIHIADVHLGMQPDAGFPWSEERGESIWESFRRIIRLVGREKPDFLLIAGDLFQRQPLLRELKEVNDLFASIPETIVVLIAGNHDYVKRESFYRGFDWADNVVMLLSPEPECVEVPEKRTAVYGCSYDKKEILENRLDGVRPEGKMKYHLLLAHGGDARHMPWNPGRMAQAGFDYIACGHIHKPGILIPDKMAYAGALEPTDETQLGPHGYIRGTVDEHGTRIQFVPFARYEYEDLVLNVTEDLTQYALETKLKQELALREDGKIRKIIRLKLVGYRAAELEFSPKRLLDCGRVISVEDETRPAYDLEQLKKTYGASLIS
;
A
#
# COMPACT_ATOMS: atom_id res chain seq x y z
N MET A 1 -2.28 -21.34 -15.25
CA MET A 1 -1.93 -19.92 -15.43
C MET A 1 -1.41 -19.36 -14.10
N ARG A 2 -0.30 -18.59 -14.13
CA ARG A 2 0.29 -17.96 -12.96
C ARG A 2 0.25 -16.44 -13.13
N PHE A 3 0.08 -15.70 -12.05
CA PHE A 3 0.07 -14.23 -12.09
C PHE A 3 0.73 -13.60 -10.87
N ILE A 4 1.19 -12.38 -11.05
CA ILE A 4 1.54 -11.43 -9.99
C ILE A 4 0.57 -10.27 -10.09
N HIS A 5 -0.01 -9.86 -8.96
CA HIS A 5 -0.91 -8.72 -8.87
C HIS A 5 -0.31 -7.67 -7.93
N ILE A 6 -0.13 -6.47 -8.46
CA ILE A 6 0.26 -5.26 -7.73
C ILE A 6 -0.79 -4.16 -7.95
N ALA A 7 -0.81 -3.18 -7.06
CA ALA A 7 -1.62 -1.97 -7.17
C ALA A 7 -0.95 -0.83 -6.40
N ASP A 8 -1.46 0.37 -6.53
CA ASP A 8 -1.14 1.49 -5.65
C ASP A 8 0.39 1.69 -5.50
N VAL A 9 1.10 1.65 -6.63
CA VAL A 9 2.58 1.80 -6.65
C VAL A 9 2.98 3.24 -6.38
N HIS A 10 2.17 4.20 -6.84
CA HIS A 10 2.35 5.64 -6.63
C HIS A 10 3.73 6.16 -7.03
N LEU A 11 4.21 5.78 -8.23
CA LEU A 11 5.46 6.30 -8.79
C LEU A 11 5.46 7.83 -8.81
N GLY A 12 6.52 8.42 -8.25
CA GLY A 12 6.66 9.87 -8.11
C GLY A 12 6.10 10.45 -6.81
N MET A 13 5.62 9.62 -5.88
CA MET A 13 5.30 10.04 -4.53
C MET A 13 6.57 10.21 -3.68
N GLN A 14 6.53 11.16 -2.75
CA GLN A 14 7.54 11.35 -1.70
C GLN A 14 6.87 11.25 -0.33
N PRO A 15 6.82 10.06 0.27
CA PRO A 15 6.30 9.88 1.63
C PRO A 15 7.12 10.65 2.67
N ASP A 16 6.53 10.88 3.84
CA ASP A 16 7.19 11.46 5.02
C ASP A 16 7.78 12.85 4.76
N ALA A 17 7.07 13.70 4.02
CA ALA A 17 7.53 15.06 3.69
C ALA A 17 7.94 15.83 4.96
N GLY A 18 9.13 16.44 4.92
CA GLY A 18 9.73 17.17 6.05
C GLY A 18 10.65 16.34 6.94
N PHE A 19 10.73 15.03 6.76
CA PHE A 19 11.70 14.17 7.45
C PHE A 19 12.95 13.94 6.61
N PRO A 20 14.11 13.70 7.25
CA PRO A 20 15.39 13.53 6.54
C PRO A 20 15.43 12.37 5.55
N TRP A 21 14.57 11.37 5.73
CA TRP A 21 14.48 10.17 4.87
C TRP A 21 13.46 10.28 3.73
N SER A 22 12.73 11.39 3.61
CA SER A 22 11.64 11.56 2.63
C SER A 22 12.11 11.36 1.17
N GLU A 23 13.27 11.90 0.81
CA GLU A 23 13.83 11.74 -0.54
C GLU A 23 14.16 10.26 -0.82
N GLU A 24 14.81 9.59 0.11
CA GLU A 24 15.10 8.15 0.03
C GLU A 24 13.81 7.30 -0.06
N ARG A 25 12.73 7.73 0.60
CA ARG A 25 11.42 7.08 0.49
C ARG A 25 10.85 7.18 -0.92
N GLY A 26 10.94 8.36 -1.56
CA GLY A 26 10.53 8.52 -2.95
C GLY A 26 11.31 7.63 -3.91
N GLU A 27 12.64 7.55 -3.73
CA GLU A 27 13.49 6.65 -4.51
C GLU A 27 13.17 5.17 -4.26
N SER A 28 12.82 4.81 -3.02
CA SER A 28 12.50 3.43 -2.66
C SER A 28 11.26 2.89 -3.38
N ILE A 29 10.28 3.74 -3.68
CA ILE A 29 9.08 3.37 -4.47
C ILE A 29 9.50 2.94 -5.88
N TRP A 30 10.32 3.73 -6.57
CA TRP A 30 10.86 3.39 -7.89
C TRP A 30 11.72 2.12 -7.84
N GLU A 31 12.57 1.99 -6.82
CA GLU A 31 13.43 0.82 -6.70
C GLU A 31 12.61 -0.46 -6.41
N SER A 32 11.56 -0.38 -5.59
CA SER A 32 10.67 -1.52 -5.36
C SER A 32 9.89 -1.89 -6.62
N PHE A 33 9.48 -0.91 -7.43
CA PHE A 33 8.91 -1.18 -8.75
C PHE A 33 9.92 -1.88 -9.68
N ARG A 34 11.15 -1.38 -9.78
CA ARG A 34 12.20 -2.06 -10.57
C ARG A 34 12.49 -3.48 -10.05
N ARG A 35 12.47 -3.67 -8.73
CA ARG A 35 12.67 -5.00 -8.09
C ARG A 35 11.55 -5.97 -8.43
N ILE A 36 10.27 -5.53 -8.43
CA ILE A 36 9.16 -6.43 -8.79
C ILE A 36 9.23 -6.81 -10.27
N ILE A 37 9.60 -5.89 -11.17
CA ILE A 37 9.81 -6.22 -12.59
C ILE A 37 10.95 -7.24 -12.75
N ARG A 38 12.09 -7.07 -12.05
CA ARG A 38 13.16 -8.08 -12.05
C ARG A 38 12.70 -9.44 -11.50
N LEU A 39 11.81 -9.45 -10.50
CA LEU A 39 11.22 -10.69 -9.98
C LEU A 39 10.36 -11.35 -11.04
N VAL A 40 9.48 -10.59 -11.70
CA VAL A 40 8.63 -11.06 -12.81
C VAL A 40 9.48 -11.66 -13.93
N GLY A 41 10.57 -11.00 -14.33
CA GLY A 41 11.49 -11.52 -15.35
C GLY A 41 12.17 -12.84 -14.98
N ARG A 42 12.41 -13.10 -13.70
CA ARG A 42 12.96 -14.36 -13.21
C ARG A 42 11.92 -15.47 -13.08
N GLU A 43 10.73 -15.13 -12.55
CA GLU A 43 9.67 -16.12 -12.30
C GLU A 43 8.83 -16.42 -13.54
N LYS A 44 8.79 -15.48 -14.48
CA LYS A 44 8.03 -15.58 -15.73
C LYS A 44 6.58 -16.03 -15.49
N PRO A 45 5.79 -15.29 -14.70
CA PRO A 45 4.36 -15.53 -14.61
C PRO A 45 3.71 -15.25 -15.98
N ASP A 46 2.53 -15.81 -16.20
CA ASP A 46 1.77 -15.52 -17.44
C ASP A 46 1.30 -14.06 -17.47
N PHE A 47 0.95 -13.51 -16.30
CA PHE A 47 0.45 -12.14 -16.18
C PHE A 47 1.11 -11.36 -15.04
N LEU A 48 1.34 -10.07 -15.31
CA LEU A 48 1.49 -9.02 -14.30
C LEU A 48 0.22 -8.16 -14.36
N LEU A 49 -0.58 -8.20 -13.31
CA LEU A 49 -1.83 -7.45 -13.17
C LEU A 49 -1.57 -6.19 -12.34
N ILE A 50 -1.92 -5.00 -12.87
CA ILE A 50 -1.73 -3.71 -12.17
C ILE A 50 -3.10 -3.07 -12.01
N ALA A 51 -3.63 -3.12 -10.78
CA ALA A 51 -4.99 -2.71 -10.48
C ALA A 51 -5.12 -1.22 -10.09
N GLY A 52 -4.53 -0.32 -10.89
CA GLY A 52 -4.64 1.13 -10.77
C GLY A 52 -3.58 1.80 -9.91
N ASP A 53 -3.56 3.13 -9.94
CA ASP A 53 -2.65 4.01 -9.22
C ASP A 53 -1.17 3.63 -9.37
N LEU A 54 -0.76 3.38 -10.63
CA LEU A 54 0.64 3.16 -10.94
C LEU A 54 1.47 4.42 -10.67
N PHE A 55 0.89 5.60 -10.94
CA PHE A 55 1.52 6.89 -10.66
C PHE A 55 0.74 7.69 -9.61
N GLN A 56 1.47 8.45 -8.80
CA GLN A 56 0.90 9.35 -7.79
C GLN A 56 0.07 10.49 -8.40
N ARG A 57 0.30 10.82 -9.64
CA ARG A 57 -0.34 11.91 -10.40
C ARG A 57 -0.39 11.55 -11.87
N GLN A 58 -0.93 12.45 -12.68
CA GLN A 58 -0.83 12.30 -14.14
C GLN A 58 0.63 12.07 -14.54
N PRO A 59 0.97 10.94 -15.19
CA PRO A 59 2.34 10.60 -15.55
C PRO A 59 2.91 11.58 -16.57
N LEU A 60 4.19 11.86 -16.48
CA LEU A 60 4.94 12.54 -17.51
C LEU A 60 5.35 11.55 -18.61
N LEU A 61 5.51 12.02 -19.83
CA LEU A 61 5.90 11.16 -20.95
C LEU A 61 7.22 10.42 -20.69
N ARG A 62 8.18 11.05 -20.00
CA ARG A 62 9.45 10.40 -19.63
C ARG A 62 9.25 9.24 -18.64
N GLU A 63 8.30 9.39 -17.71
CA GLU A 63 7.97 8.34 -16.72
C GLU A 63 7.29 7.16 -17.40
N LEU A 64 6.38 7.43 -18.34
CA LEU A 64 5.76 6.38 -19.16
C LEU A 64 6.80 5.61 -19.99
N LYS A 65 7.77 6.30 -20.59
CA LYS A 65 8.85 5.66 -21.33
C LYS A 65 9.70 4.77 -20.43
N GLU A 66 10.10 5.24 -19.24
CA GLU A 66 10.86 4.44 -18.28
C GLU A 66 10.10 3.18 -17.85
N VAL A 67 8.80 3.32 -17.54
CA VAL A 67 7.94 2.18 -17.18
C VAL A 67 7.77 1.22 -18.36
N ASN A 68 7.60 1.74 -19.58
CA ASN A 68 7.47 0.92 -20.77
C ASN A 68 8.76 0.12 -21.06
N ASP A 69 9.94 0.72 -20.92
CA ASP A 69 11.21 0.02 -21.06
C ASP A 69 11.36 -1.11 -20.04
N LEU A 70 10.89 -0.89 -18.80
CA LEU A 70 10.84 -1.93 -17.78
C LEU A 70 9.90 -3.07 -18.18
N PHE A 71 8.70 -2.78 -18.69
CA PHE A 71 7.76 -3.79 -19.18
C PHE A 71 8.30 -4.54 -20.41
N ALA A 72 8.92 -3.86 -21.34
CA ALA A 72 9.56 -4.46 -22.50
C ALA A 72 10.68 -5.46 -22.11
N SER A 73 11.30 -5.28 -20.93
CA SER A 73 12.33 -6.19 -20.42
C SER A 73 11.80 -7.55 -19.93
N ILE A 74 10.47 -7.73 -19.88
CA ILE A 74 9.80 -8.97 -19.44
C ILE A 74 8.84 -9.52 -20.52
N PRO A 75 9.29 -9.74 -21.76
CA PRO A 75 8.40 -9.99 -22.91
C PRO A 75 7.61 -11.31 -22.82
N GLU A 76 7.99 -12.23 -21.94
CA GLU A 76 7.28 -13.50 -21.73
C GLU A 76 6.05 -13.36 -20.82
N THR A 77 5.91 -12.21 -20.12
CA THR A 77 4.80 -11.91 -19.22
C THR A 77 3.91 -10.84 -19.83
N ILE A 78 2.62 -11.10 -19.92
CA ILE A 78 1.64 -10.11 -20.36
C ILE A 78 1.34 -9.17 -19.19
N VAL A 79 1.52 -7.88 -19.40
CA VAL A 79 1.18 -6.84 -18.43
C VAL A 79 -0.20 -6.31 -18.78
N VAL A 80 -1.15 -6.41 -17.85
CA VAL A 80 -2.47 -5.80 -18.01
C VAL A 80 -2.68 -4.78 -16.90
N LEU A 81 -3.00 -3.55 -17.27
CA LEU A 81 -3.15 -2.47 -16.31
C LEU A 81 -4.38 -1.61 -16.56
N ILE A 82 -4.89 -1.02 -15.48
CA ILE A 82 -5.90 0.04 -15.47
C ILE A 82 -5.35 1.28 -14.78
N ALA A 83 -5.92 2.45 -15.04
CA ALA A 83 -5.67 3.66 -14.26
C ALA A 83 -6.59 3.71 -13.02
N GLY A 84 -6.06 4.22 -11.91
CA GLY A 84 -6.82 4.49 -10.70
C GLY A 84 -7.24 5.96 -10.57
N ASN A 85 -7.54 6.39 -9.35
CA ASN A 85 -8.03 7.74 -9.08
C ASN A 85 -6.94 8.82 -9.02
N HIS A 86 -5.66 8.44 -8.87
CA HIS A 86 -4.51 9.37 -8.92
C HIS A 86 -4.05 9.63 -10.35
N ASP A 87 -3.99 8.60 -11.17
CA ASP A 87 -3.49 8.66 -12.55
C ASP A 87 -4.60 8.51 -13.61
N TYR A 88 -5.84 8.87 -13.27
CA TYR A 88 -7.03 8.70 -14.12
C TYR A 88 -6.86 9.23 -15.55
N VAL A 89 -7.55 8.59 -16.51
CA VAL A 89 -7.43 8.84 -17.95
C VAL A 89 -8.26 10.05 -18.36
N LYS A 90 -7.79 11.27 -18.06
CA LYS A 90 -8.41 12.50 -18.54
C LYS A 90 -8.18 12.69 -20.05
N ARG A 91 -8.84 13.70 -20.64
CA ARG A 91 -8.78 13.98 -22.08
C ARG A 91 -7.34 14.18 -22.58
N GLU A 92 -6.52 14.90 -21.81
CA GLU A 92 -5.14 15.24 -22.15
C GLU A 92 -4.11 14.26 -21.54
N SER A 93 -4.55 13.10 -21.03
CA SER A 93 -3.64 12.12 -20.44
C SER A 93 -2.71 11.54 -21.50
N PHE A 94 -1.42 11.46 -21.19
CA PHE A 94 -0.44 10.79 -22.03
C PHE A 94 -0.71 9.29 -22.21
N TYR A 95 -1.50 8.67 -21.34
CA TYR A 95 -1.95 7.29 -21.54
C TYR A 95 -2.70 7.11 -22.87
N ARG A 96 -3.44 8.15 -23.31
CA ARG A 96 -4.11 8.13 -24.60
C ARG A 96 -3.09 8.30 -25.72
N GLY A 97 -2.94 7.28 -26.53
CA GLY A 97 -2.00 7.30 -27.68
C GLY A 97 -0.54 7.07 -27.30
N PHE A 98 -0.26 6.59 -26.06
CA PHE A 98 1.06 6.07 -25.74
C PHE A 98 1.24 4.69 -26.38
N ASP A 99 2.34 4.53 -27.07
CA ASP A 99 2.70 3.28 -27.75
C ASP A 99 3.41 2.35 -26.75
N TRP A 100 2.64 1.44 -26.18
CA TRP A 100 3.14 0.46 -25.22
C TRP A 100 3.89 -0.68 -25.92
N ALA A 101 4.79 -1.34 -25.22
CA ALA A 101 5.46 -2.56 -25.70
C ALA A 101 4.45 -3.67 -26.00
N ASP A 102 4.80 -4.59 -26.90
CA ASP A 102 3.90 -5.64 -27.43
C ASP A 102 3.29 -6.54 -26.35
N ASN A 103 3.94 -6.66 -25.20
CA ASN A 103 3.46 -7.44 -24.07
C ASN A 103 2.61 -6.64 -23.07
N VAL A 104 2.23 -5.40 -23.39
CA VAL A 104 1.49 -4.51 -22.47
C VAL A 104 0.12 -4.18 -23.03
N VAL A 105 -0.91 -4.37 -22.24
CA VAL A 105 -2.28 -3.96 -22.55
C VAL A 105 -2.80 -3.06 -21.45
N MET A 106 -3.07 -1.80 -21.78
CA MET A 106 -3.75 -0.87 -20.87
C MET A 106 -5.23 -0.78 -21.25
N LEU A 107 -6.11 -1.14 -20.33
CA LEU A 107 -7.55 -0.97 -20.47
C LEU A 107 -7.89 0.50 -20.16
N LEU A 108 -8.18 1.28 -21.20
CA LEU A 108 -8.31 2.74 -21.11
C LEU A 108 -9.74 3.23 -20.93
N SER A 109 -10.72 2.36 -21.24
CA SER A 109 -12.14 2.73 -21.19
C SER A 109 -12.60 3.03 -19.77
N PRO A 110 -13.44 4.05 -19.57
CA PRO A 110 -14.13 4.24 -18.29
C PRO A 110 -15.28 3.25 -18.09
N GLU A 111 -15.74 2.63 -19.17
CA GLU A 111 -16.69 1.52 -19.13
C GLU A 111 -15.93 0.18 -19.14
N PRO A 112 -16.52 -0.87 -18.56
CA PRO A 112 -15.91 -2.18 -18.55
C PRO A 112 -15.53 -2.66 -19.97
N GLU A 113 -14.28 -3.05 -20.14
CA GLU A 113 -13.77 -3.63 -21.38
C GLU A 113 -13.02 -4.92 -21.08
N CYS A 114 -12.72 -5.70 -22.12
CA CYS A 114 -12.07 -6.99 -22.00
C CYS A 114 -10.97 -7.12 -23.06
N VAL A 115 -9.83 -7.69 -22.65
CA VAL A 115 -8.81 -8.19 -23.54
C VAL A 115 -8.73 -9.71 -23.46
N GLU A 116 -8.79 -10.38 -24.60
CA GLU A 116 -8.55 -11.82 -24.71
C GLU A 116 -7.09 -12.10 -25.04
N VAL A 117 -6.49 -13.03 -24.33
CA VAL A 117 -5.13 -13.53 -24.53
C VAL A 117 -5.21 -15.03 -24.84
N PRO A 118 -5.46 -15.41 -26.12
CA PRO A 118 -5.77 -16.79 -26.51
C PRO A 118 -4.67 -17.79 -26.17
N GLU A 119 -3.39 -17.40 -26.30
CA GLU A 119 -2.25 -18.24 -25.96
C GLU A 119 -2.16 -18.59 -24.47
N LYS A 120 -2.75 -17.76 -23.61
CA LYS A 120 -2.90 -18.03 -22.17
C LYS A 120 -4.30 -18.55 -21.81
N ARG A 121 -5.20 -18.64 -22.79
CA ARG A 121 -6.60 -19.07 -22.63
C ARG A 121 -7.35 -18.21 -21.60
N THR A 122 -7.02 -16.92 -21.52
CA THR A 122 -7.45 -16.02 -20.45
C THR A 122 -8.06 -14.75 -21.04
N ALA A 123 -9.15 -14.30 -20.45
CA ALA A 123 -9.72 -12.96 -20.66
C ALA A 123 -9.52 -12.12 -19.41
N VAL A 124 -9.07 -10.89 -19.59
CA VAL A 124 -8.87 -9.92 -18.49
C VAL A 124 -9.80 -8.74 -18.71
N TYR A 125 -10.62 -8.46 -17.71
CA TYR A 125 -11.63 -7.41 -17.70
C TYR A 125 -11.19 -6.28 -16.80
N GLY A 126 -11.68 -5.07 -17.05
CA GLY A 126 -11.45 -3.92 -16.18
C GLY A 126 -11.99 -2.64 -16.77
N CYS A 127 -11.91 -1.57 -16.01
CA CYS A 127 -12.15 -0.22 -16.48
C CYS A 127 -11.20 0.75 -15.78
N SER A 128 -10.78 1.79 -16.50
CA SER A 128 -9.95 2.85 -15.94
C SER A 128 -10.77 3.99 -15.39
N TYR A 129 -10.25 4.68 -14.40
CA TYR A 129 -10.81 5.96 -13.95
C TYR A 129 -10.66 7.03 -15.03
N ASP A 130 -11.69 7.84 -15.22
CA ASP A 130 -11.71 9.02 -16.10
C ASP A 130 -11.80 10.33 -15.31
N LYS A 131 -12.06 10.24 -14.01
CA LYS A 131 -12.14 11.34 -13.05
C LYS A 131 -11.69 10.86 -11.67
N LYS A 132 -11.36 11.80 -10.78
CA LYS A 132 -10.80 11.48 -9.46
C LYS A 132 -11.76 10.68 -8.57
N GLU A 133 -13.07 10.91 -8.67
CA GLU A 133 -14.09 10.26 -7.85
C GLU A 133 -15.15 9.61 -8.74
N ILE A 134 -15.54 8.38 -8.40
CA ILE A 134 -16.59 7.62 -9.08
C ILE A 134 -17.55 7.10 -8.02
N LEU A 135 -18.76 7.64 -7.98
CA LEU A 135 -19.76 7.34 -6.94
C LEU A 135 -20.63 6.12 -7.27
N GLU A 136 -20.59 5.67 -8.51
CA GLU A 136 -21.30 4.50 -9.01
C GLU A 136 -20.37 3.28 -9.18
N ASN A 137 -20.93 2.08 -9.02
CA ASN A 137 -20.20 0.84 -9.33
C ASN A 137 -20.32 0.51 -10.82
N ARG A 138 -19.31 0.84 -11.61
CA ARG A 138 -19.26 0.55 -13.05
C ARG A 138 -19.03 -0.93 -13.37
N LEU A 139 -18.58 -1.71 -12.40
CA LEU A 139 -18.36 -3.16 -12.54
C LEU A 139 -19.57 -3.99 -12.10
N ASP A 140 -20.65 -3.35 -11.62
CA ASP A 140 -21.84 -4.08 -11.23
C ASP A 140 -22.53 -4.67 -12.47
N GLY A 141 -22.84 -5.95 -12.40
CA GLY A 141 -23.41 -6.67 -13.54
C GLY A 141 -22.44 -7.19 -14.59
N VAL A 142 -21.16 -6.80 -14.54
CA VAL A 142 -20.13 -7.39 -15.43
C VAL A 142 -19.99 -8.88 -15.14
N ARG A 143 -19.98 -9.67 -16.20
CA ARG A 143 -19.85 -11.14 -16.16
C ARG A 143 -18.82 -11.61 -17.16
N PRO A 144 -18.13 -12.72 -16.89
CA PRO A 144 -17.32 -13.38 -17.89
C PRO A 144 -18.13 -13.77 -19.13
N GLU A 145 -17.61 -13.44 -20.28
CA GLU A 145 -18.20 -13.77 -21.58
C GLU A 145 -17.14 -14.41 -22.50
N GLY A 146 -17.60 -15.05 -23.56
CA GLY A 146 -16.69 -15.63 -24.57
C GLY A 146 -16.26 -17.06 -24.26
N LYS A 147 -15.17 -17.50 -24.91
CA LYS A 147 -14.70 -18.90 -24.90
C LYS A 147 -13.41 -19.12 -24.12
N MET A 148 -12.87 -18.07 -23.50
CA MET A 148 -11.65 -18.21 -22.71
C MET A 148 -11.90 -19.12 -21.50
N LYS A 149 -10.87 -19.86 -21.11
CA LYS A 149 -10.99 -20.79 -19.97
C LYS A 149 -10.95 -20.06 -18.64
N TYR A 150 -10.16 -18.99 -18.55
CA TYR A 150 -9.93 -18.23 -17.32
C TYR A 150 -10.35 -16.78 -17.50
N HIS A 151 -10.97 -16.22 -16.48
CA HIS A 151 -11.47 -14.86 -16.49
C HIS A 151 -11.01 -14.10 -15.25
N LEU A 152 -10.24 -13.04 -15.49
CA LEU A 152 -9.71 -12.17 -14.43
C LEU A 152 -10.39 -10.80 -14.51
N LEU A 153 -10.56 -10.13 -13.36
CA LEU A 153 -11.08 -8.78 -13.30
C LEU A 153 -10.09 -7.87 -12.56
N LEU A 154 -9.71 -6.76 -13.17
CA LEU A 154 -9.03 -5.66 -12.52
C LEU A 154 -10.05 -4.64 -12.03
N ALA A 155 -9.98 -4.26 -10.76
CA ALA A 155 -10.90 -3.33 -10.12
C ALA A 155 -10.14 -2.36 -9.23
N HIS A 156 -10.40 -1.05 -9.36
CA HIS A 156 -9.80 -0.03 -8.49
C HIS A 156 -10.91 0.73 -7.75
N GLY A 157 -10.87 0.76 -6.40
CA GLY A 157 -11.91 1.40 -5.60
C GLY A 157 -12.38 0.58 -4.39
N GLY A 158 -13.67 0.69 -4.05
CA GLY A 158 -14.32 -0.08 -2.98
C GLY A 158 -14.73 0.73 -1.75
N ASP A 159 -14.49 2.05 -1.73
CA ASP A 159 -15.05 2.96 -0.74
C ASP A 159 -16.20 3.80 -1.32
N ALA A 160 -16.84 4.61 -0.49
CA ALA A 160 -18.04 5.37 -0.87
C ALA A 160 -17.81 6.41 -1.98
N ARG A 161 -16.57 6.87 -2.21
CA ARG A 161 -16.22 7.91 -3.20
C ARG A 161 -15.48 7.35 -4.41
N HIS A 162 -15.00 6.12 -4.31
CA HIS A 162 -14.13 5.51 -5.31
C HIS A 162 -14.71 4.15 -5.72
N MET A 163 -15.63 4.19 -6.69
CA MET A 163 -16.29 3.02 -7.28
C MET A 163 -16.73 2.01 -6.21
N PRO A 164 -17.77 2.32 -5.41
CA PRO A 164 -18.22 1.49 -4.29
C PRO A 164 -18.71 0.14 -4.79
N TRP A 165 -18.32 -0.95 -4.13
CA TRP A 165 -18.80 -2.31 -4.41
C TRP A 165 -19.09 -3.12 -3.16
N ASN A 166 -19.86 -4.20 -3.37
CA ASN A 166 -20.04 -5.23 -2.36
C ASN A 166 -19.17 -6.45 -2.74
N PRO A 167 -18.16 -6.83 -1.93
CA PRO A 167 -17.26 -7.94 -2.26
C PRO A 167 -17.99 -9.27 -2.51
N GLY A 168 -19.03 -9.57 -1.71
CA GLY A 168 -19.81 -10.79 -1.87
C GLY A 168 -20.54 -10.86 -3.22
N ARG A 169 -21.11 -9.74 -3.69
CA ARG A 169 -21.76 -9.68 -5.02
C ARG A 169 -20.74 -9.79 -6.13
N MET A 170 -19.60 -9.10 -6.03
CA MET A 170 -18.53 -9.20 -7.02
C MET A 170 -17.95 -10.61 -7.11
N ALA A 171 -17.75 -11.30 -5.99
CA ALA A 171 -17.27 -12.67 -5.98
C ALA A 171 -18.22 -13.66 -6.70
N GLN A 172 -19.52 -13.36 -6.73
CA GLN A 172 -20.53 -14.15 -7.44
C GLN A 172 -20.62 -13.83 -8.94
N ALA A 173 -19.85 -12.86 -9.44
CA ALA A 173 -19.87 -12.44 -10.84
C ALA A 173 -19.36 -13.51 -11.83
N GLY A 174 -18.63 -14.54 -11.34
CA GLY A 174 -18.16 -15.65 -12.16
C GLY A 174 -16.68 -15.57 -12.56
N PHE A 175 -15.96 -14.50 -12.19
CA PHE A 175 -14.53 -14.40 -12.43
C PHE A 175 -13.74 -15.42 -11.62
N ASP A 176 -12.62 -15.90 -12.14
CA ASP A 176 -11.69 -16.77 -11.42
C ASP A 176 -10.94 -15.99 -10.32
N TYR A 177 -10.52 -14.77 -10.64
CA TYR A 177 -9.85 -13.88 -9.68
C TYR A 177 -10.21 -12.42 -9.93
N ILE A 178 -10.34 -11.66 -8.85
CA ILE A 178 -10.58 -10.21 -8.87
C ILE A 178 -9.42 -9.52 -8.18
N ALA A 179 -8.62 -8.82 -8.97
CA ALA A 179 -7.46 -8.05 -8.53
C ALA A 179 -7.89 -6.63 -8.17
N CYS A 180 -7.84 -6.28 -6.87
CA CYS A 180 -8.31 -4.99 -6.36
C CYS A 180 -7.14 -4.06 -6.01
N GLY A 181 -7.29 -2.77 -6.36
CA GLY A 181 -6.46 -1.65 -5.91
C GLY A 181 -7.30 -0.56 -5.23
N HIS A 182 -6.65 0.53 -4.82
CA HIS A 182 -7.15 1.68 -4.08
C HIS A 182 -6.95 1.60 -2.56
N ILE A 183 -7.15 0.47 -1.95
CA ILE A 183 -6.92 0.31 -0.51
C ILE A 183 -5.46 -0.13 -0.32
N HIS A 184 -4.65 0.77 0.23
CA HIS A 184 -3.21 0.58 0.36
C HIS A 184 -2.81 -0.53 1.35
N LYS A 185 -3.69 -0.87 2.30
CA LYS A 185 -3.47 -2.00 3.20
C LYS A 185 -3.78 -3.32 2.49
N PRO A 186 -2.82 -4.27 2.40
CA PRO A 186 -3.08 -5.58 1.82
C PRO A 186 -4.22 -6.31 2.52
N GLY A 187 -5.08 -7.00 1.77
CA GLY A 187 -6.19 -7.71 2.36
C GLY A 187 -6.85 -8.74 1.45
N ILE A 188 -7.02 -9.95 1.95
CA ILE A 188 -7.83 -10.98 1.27
C ILE A 188 -9.29 -10.73 1.60
N LEU A 189 -10.08 -10.27 0.63
CA LEU A 189 -11.50 -10.00 0.80
C LEU A 189 -12.35 -11.27 0.75
N ILE A 190 -12.05 -12.12 -0.22
CA ILE A 190 -12.65 -13.46 -0.36
C ILE A 190 -11.50 -14.43 -0.62
N PRO A 191 -11.33 -15.48 0.21
CA PRO A 191 -10.25 -16.46 0.05
C PRO A 191 -10.18 -17.00 -1.38
N ASP A 192 -8.97 -17.01 -1.94
CA ASP A 192 -8.66 -17.51 -3.28
C ASP A 192 -9.51 -16.91 -4.42
N LYS A 193 -10.12 -15.75 -4.20
CA LYS A 193 -11.05 -15.15 -5.16
C LYS A 193 -10.87 -13.65 -5.36
N MET A 194 -10.69 -12.88 -4.30
CA MET A 194 -10.67 -11.43 -4.36
C MET A 194 -9.73 -10.85 -3.30
N ALA A 195 -8.82 -9.99 -3.71
CA ALA A 195 -7.86 -9.38 -2.78
C ALA A 195 -7.45 -7.98 -3.20
N TYR A 196 -7.20 -7.12 -2.22
CA TYR A 196 -6.36 -5.93 -2.38
C TYR A 196 -4.89 -6.34 -2.27
N ALA A 197 -4.09 -5.99 -3.28
CA ALA A 197 -2.64 -6.17 -3.19
C ALA A 197 -2.04 -5.24 -2.14
N GLY A 198 -2.67 -4.09 -1.93
CA GLY A 198 -2.15 -2.99 -1.17
C GLY A 198 -1.07 -2.22 -1.94
N ALA A 199 -0.58 -1.14 -1.37
CA ALA A 199 0.54 -0.40 -1.92
C ALA A 199 1.81 -1.27 -1.90
N LEU A 200 2.65 -1.16 -2.94
CA LEU A 200 3.89 -1.93 -3.03
C LEU A 200 4.91 -1.48 -1.96
N GLU A 201 4.92 -0.19 -1.63
CA GLU A 201 5.58 0.43 -0.47
C GLU A 201 4.53 1.22 0.32
N PRO A 202 4.57 1.24 1.67
CA PRO A 202 3.64 2.06 2.43
C PRO A 202 3.86 3.54 2.12
N THR A 203 2.79 4.33 2.00
CA THR A 203 2.86 5.72 1.54
C THR A 203 2.65 6.74 2.66
N ASP A 204 2.11 6.32 3.80
CA ASP A 204 1.91 7.16 4.99
C ASP A 204 1.90 6.33 6.29
N GLU A 205 2.02 7.01 7.43
CA GLU A 205 2.13 6.38 8.75
C GLU A 205 0.91 5.59 9.23
N THR A 206 -0.22 5.70 8.56
CA THR A 206 -1.43 4.92 8.90
C THR A 206 -1.38 3.50 8.33
N GLN A 207 -0.49 3.26 7.39
CA GLN A 207 -0.33 1.99 6.68
C GLN A 207 0.67 1.08 7.39
N LEU A 208 0.28 0.65 8.60
CA LEU A 208 1.11 -0.22 9.44
C LEU A 208 1.27 -1.63 8.89
N GLY A 209 2.43 -2.20 9.14
CA GLY A 209 2.74 -3.61 8.83
C GLY A 209 3.25 -3.84 7.41
N PRO A 210 3.32 -5.12 6.98
CA PRO A 210 3.98 -5.50 5.74
C PRO A 210 3.20 -5.06 4.51
N HIS A 211 3.92 -4.57 3.49
CA HIS A 211 3.44 -4.23 2.15
C HIS A 211 4.12 -5.10 1.09
N GLY A 212 3.47 -5.28 -0.06
CA GLY A 212 4.00 -6.19 -1.07
C GLY A 212 3.06 -6.43 -2.24
N TYR A 213 2.89 -7.71 -2.61
CA TYR A 213 2.11 -8.09 -3.77
C TYR A 213 1.35 -9.41 -3.54
N ILE A 214 0.38 -9.69 -4.40
CA ILE A 214 -0.27 -11.01 -4.44
C ILE A 214 0.38 -11.86 -5.54
N ARG A 215 0.74 -13.08 -5.19
CA ARG A 215 1.09 -14.15 -6.13
C ARG A 215 -0.10 -15.09 -6.25
N GLY A 216 -0.47 -15.46 -7.47
CA GLY A 216 -1.59 -16.37 -7.68
C GLY A 216 -1.38 -17.38 -8.78
N THR A 217 -2.18 -18.44 -8.71
CA THR A 217 -2.33 -19.46 -9.75
C THR A 217 -3.81 -19.75 -9.98
N VAL A 218 -4.17 -19.98 -11.24
CA VAL A 218 -5.51 -20.46 -11.62
C VAL A 218 -5.33 -21.71 -12.47
N ASP A 219 -5.94 -22.81 -12.06
CA ASP A 219 -5.90 -24.09 -12.76
C ASP A 219 -7.29 -24.79 -12.77
N GLU A 220 -7.37 -26.06 -13.07
CA GLU A 220 -8.61 -26.82 -13.09
C GLU A 220 -9.19 -27.08 -11.68
N HIS A 221 -8.39 -26.92 -10.65
CA HIS A 221 -8.78 -27.05 -9.24
C HIS A 221 -9.22 -25.72 -8.63
N GLY A 222 -9.15 -24.62 -9.39
CA GLY A 222 -9.52 -23.28 -8.96
C GLY A 222 -8.36 -22.33 -8.82
N THR A 223 -8.59 -21.23 -8.11
CA THR A 223 -7.60 -20.18 -7.84
C THR A 223 -6.94 -20.43 -6.49
N ARG A 224 -5.66 -20.10 -6.38
CA ARG A 224 -4.90 -20.01 -5.13
C ARG A 224 -4.09 -18.73 -5.12
N ILE A 225 -4.19 -17.97 -4.04
CA ILE A 225 -3.46 -16.71 -3.89
C ILE A 225 -2.69 -16.67 -2.58
N GLN A 226 -1.60 -15.91 -2.59
CA GLN A 226 -0.78 -15.65 -1.41
C GLN A 226 -0.30 -14.20 -1.43
N PHE A 227 -0.45 -13.49 -0.31
CA PHE A 227 0.26 -12.22 -0.10
C PHE A 227 1.74 -12.50 0.18
N VAL A 228 2.60 -11.74 -0.49
CA VAL A 228 4.06 -11.84 -0.34
C VAL A 228 4.59 -10.48 0.11
N PRO A 229 5.11 -10.35 1.34
CA PRO A 229 5.80 -9.16 1.80
C PRO A 229 6.98 -8.81 0.88
N PHE A 230 7.10 -7.53 0.50
CA PHE A 230 8.10 -7.13 -0.48
C PHE A 230 8.68 -5.74 -0.25
N ALA A 231 7.99 -4.86 0.47
CA ALA A 231 8.41 -3.50 0.74
C ALA A 231 9.79 -3.41 1.40
N ARG A 232 10.46 -2.29 1.20
CA ARG A 232 11.74 -1.96 1.85
C ARG A 232 11.53 -1.23 3.17
N TYR A 233 10.38 -0.60 3.34
CA TYR A 233 9.99 0.14 4.53
C TYR A 233 8.73 -0.43 5.14
N GLU A 234 8.60 -0.24 6.45
CA GLU A 234 7.40 -0.61 7.18
C GLU A 234 7.19 0.35 8.35
N TYR A 235 5.96 0.84 8.52
CA TYR A 235 5.59 1.59 9.70
C TYR A 235 5.19 0.63 10.82
N GLU A 236 5.67 0.93 12.04
CA GLU A 236 5.45 0.10 13.23
C GLU A 236 5.13 0.98 14.44
N ASP A 237 4.17 0.53 15.26
CA ASP A 237 3.89 1.15 16.55
C ASP A 237 4.88 0.64 17.60
N LEU A 238 5.53 1.55 18.31
CA LEU A 238 6.38 1.26 19.46
C LEU A 238 5.80 1.90 20.72
N VAL A 239 5.42 1.08 21.68
CA VAL A 239 4.95 1.55 22.98
C VAL A 239 6.09 1.44 23.99
N LEU A 240 6.48 2.58 24.60
CA LEU A 240 7.44 2.62 25.69
C LEU A 240 6.76 2.96 27.02
N ASN A 241 6.98 2.09 28.00
CA ASN A 241 6.52 2.36 29.36
C ASN A 241 7.52 3.28 30.09
N VAL A 242 6.98 4.34 30.67
CA VAL A 242 7.68 5.38 31.44
C VAL A 242 7.43 5.16 32.92
N THR A 243 8.46 5.37 33.74
CA THR A 243 8.42 5.35 35.21
C THR A 243 8.85 6.69 35.75
N GLU A 244 8.54 6.97 37.03
CA GLU A 244 8.83 8.24 37.69
C GLU A 244 10.31 8.62 37.70
N ASP A 245 11.19 7.65 37.76
CA ASP A 245 12.64 7.81 37.77
C ASP A 245 13.25 8.01 36.38
N LEU A 246 12.44 7.86 35.29
CA LEU A 246 12.94 7.95 33.93
C LEU A 246 13.16 9.40 33.48
N THR A 247 14.41 9.74 33.21
CA THR A 247 14.78 11.05 32.67
C THR A 247 14.62 11.11 31.15
N GLN A 248 14.57 12.34 30.61
CA GLN A 248 14.58 12.53 29.14
C GLN A 248 15.74 11.78 28.47
N TYR A 249 16.96 11.88 29.02
CA TYR A 249 18.15 11.23 28.47
C TYR A 249 18.03 9.68 28.49
N ALA A 250 17.53 9.14 29.60
CA ALA A 250 17.34 7.69 29.72
C ALA A 250 16.26 7.18 28.74
N LEU A 251 15.18 7.95 28.53
CA LEU A 251 14.15 7.63 27.53
C LEU A 251 14.72 7.63 26.12
N GLU A 252 15.51 8.64 25.73
CA GLU A 252 16.19 8.71 24.43
C GLU A 252 17.13 7.52 24.23
N THR A 253 17.88 7.15 25.29
CA THR A 253 18.79 6.00 25.23
C THR A 253 18.02 4.71 25.02
N LYS A 254 16.92 4.50 25.76
CA LYS A 254 16.04 3.35 25.61
C LYS A 254 15.44 3.29 24.20
N LEU A 255 14.94 4.43 23.69
CA LEU A 255 14.40 4.51 22.34
C LEU A 255 15.43 4.14 21.29
N LYS A 256 16.67 4.67 21.36
CA LYS A 256 17.75 4.32 20.43
C LYS A 256 18.09 2.83 20.45
N GLN A 257 18.07 2.19 21.62
CA GLN A 257 18.27 0.75 21.75
C GLN A 257 17.14 -0.03 21.07
N GLU A 258 15.89 0.37 21.27
CA GLU A 258 14.73 -0.26 20.64
C GLU A 258 14.74 -0.10 19.11
N LEU A 259 15.15 1.07 18.60
CA LEU A 259 15.33 1.29 17.17
C LEU A 259 16.43 0.38 16.58
N ALA A 260 17.57 0.28 17.28
CA ALA A 260 18.68 -0.57 16.83
C ALA A 260 18.30 -2.05 16.77
N LEU A 261 17.50 -2.55 17.71
CA LEU A 261 17.00 -3.93 17.71
C LEU A 261 16.08 -4.25 16.51
N ARG A 262 15.45 -3.23 15.91
CA ARG A 262 14.54 -3.34 14.77
C ARG A 262 15.24 -3.20 13.41
N GLU A 263 16.51 -2.84 13.41
CA GLU A 263 17.31 -2.75 12.18
C GLU A 263 17.93 -4.12 11.84
N ASP A 264 17.15 -5.00 11.19
CA ASP A 264 17.63 -6.31 10.72
C ASP A 264 18.33 -6.24 9.34
N GLY A 265 18.45 -5.04 8.77
CA GLY A 265 19.08 -4.77 7.48
C GLY A 265 18.24 -5.12 6.25
N LYS A 266 17.08 -5.75 6.41
CA LYS A 266 16.20 -6.16 5.30
C LYS A 266 15.06 -5.17 5.08
N ILE A 267 14.35 -4.80 6.16
CA ILE A 267 13.22 -3.89 6.16
C ILE A 267 13.53 -2.73 7.10
N ARG A 268 13.45 -1.52 6.59
CA ARG A 268 13.67 -0.30 7.39
C ARG A 268 12.40 0.09 8.11
N LYS A 269 12.45 0.09 9.44
CA LYS A 269 11.31 0.48 10.27
C LYS A 269 11.23 1.99 10.43
N ILE A 270 10.02 2.52 10.32
CA ILE A 270 9.66 3.90 10.66
C ILE A 270 8.67 3.80 11.82
N ILE A 271 8.99 4.46 12.94
CA ILE A 271 8.32 4.23 14.20
C ILE A 271 7.32 5.35 14.52
N ARG A 272 6.10 4.95 14.85
CA ARG A 272 5.15 5.78 15.60
C ARG A 272 5.34 5.45 17.08
N LEU A 273 5.90 6.40 17.83
CA LEU A 273 6.21 6.20 19.25
C LEU A 273 5.01 6.59 20.12
N LYS A 274 4.63 5.71 21.04
CA LYS A 274 3.66 5.97 22.08
C LYS A 274 4.28 5.80 23.45
N LEU A 275 4.20 6.83 24.29
CA LEU A 275 4.64 6.80 25.67
C LEU A 275 3.44 6.54 26.57
N VAL A 276 3.58 5.61 27.51
CA VAL A 276 2.53 5.29 28.50
C VAL A 276 3.14 5.16 29.90
N GLY A 277 2.33 5.21 30.93
CA GLY A 277 2.78 5.04 32.32
C GLY A 277 2.81 6.33 33.12
N TYR A 278 3.67 6.40 34.14
CA TYR A 278 3.72 7.53 35.08
C TYR A 278 5.11 8.18 35.06
N ARG A 279 5.16 9.48 34.78
CA ARG A 279 6.38 10.31 34.81
C ARG A 279 6.47 11.12 36.09
N ALA A 280 7.66 11.61 36.45
CA ALA A 280 7.80 12.61 37.49
C ALA A 280 6.86 13.79 37.23
N ALA A 281 6.22 14.33 38.26
CA ALA A 281 5.17 15.33 38.11
C ALA A 281 5.64 16.63 37.42
N GLU A 282 6.90 16.99 37.62
CA GLU A 282 7.56 18.19 37.08
C GLU A 282 8.23 17.95 35.71
N LEU A 283 8.29 16.70 35.22
CA LEU A 283 8.95 16.38 33.97
C LEU A 283 7.95 16.32 32.81
N GLU A 284 8.25 17.01 31.73
CA GLU A 284 7.62 16.84 30.42
C GLU A 284 8.65 16.37 29.42
N PHE A 285 8.33 15.31 28.67
CA PHE A 285 9.21 14.81 27.62
C PHE A 285 9.14 15.72 26.40
N SER A 286 10.29 15.97 25.76
CA SER A 286 10.37 16.74 24.52
C SER A 286 10.10 15.83 23.31
N PRO A 287 8.97 15.96 22.60
CA PRO A 287 8.70 15.15 21.40
C PRO A 287 9.76 15.36 20.30
N LYS A 288 10.24 16.63 20.15
CA LYS A 288 11.28 16.94 19.17
C LYS A 288 12.56 16.12 19.37
N ARG A 289 13.03 16.00 20.61
CA ARG A 289 14.24 15.21 20.91
C ARG A 289 14.05 13.73 20.65
N LEU A 290 12.82 13.21 20.80
CA LEU A 290 12.50 11.82 20.51
C LEU A 290 12.42 11.59 19.00
N LEU A 291 11.86 12.51 18.22
CA LEU A 291 11.89 12.48 16.75
C LEU A 291 13.33 12.47 16.22
N ASP A 292 14.26 13.17 16.86
CA ASP A 292 15.68 13.24 16.47
C ASP A 292 16.47 11.96 16.81
N CYS A 293 15.87 10.97 17.51
CA CYS A 293 16.57 9.74 17.89
C CYS A 293 16.80 8.76 16.72
N GLY A 294 16.07 8.91 15.60
CA GLY A 294 16.15 8.02 14.47
C GLY A 294 14.93 8.13 13.55
N ARG A 295 14.52 7.05 12.89
CA ARG A 295 13.31 7.03 12.07
C ARG A 295 12.04 6.95 12.95
N VAL A 296 11.76 8.03 13.66
CA VAL A 296 10.53 8.23 14.44
C VAL A 296 9.70 9.29 13.73
N ILE A 297 8.49 8.95 13.29
CA ILE A 297 7.63 9.84 12.49
C ILE A 297 6.64 10.62 13.35
N SER A 298 6.19 10.02 14.45
CA SER A 298 5.27 10.67 15.40
C SER A 298 5.53 10.22 16.82
N VAL A 299 5.16 11.08 17.76
CA VAL A 299 5.25 10.83 19.21
C VAL A 299 3.92 11.18 19.85
N GLU A 300 3.26 10.18 20.43
CA GLU A 300 2.06 10.33 21.25
C GLU A 300 2.43 10.14 22.71
N ASP A 301 2.25 11.17 23.54
CA ASP A 301 2.52 11.10 24.98
C ASP A 301 1.22 10.95 25.77
N GLU A 302 0.94 9.71 26.21
CA GLU A 302 -0.17 9.36 27.11
C GLU A 302 0.29 9.15 28.57
N THR A 303 1.50 9.62 28.91
CA THR A 303 1.98 9.51 30.29
C THR A 303 1.19 10.40 31.25
N ARG A 304 1.09 9.98 32.50
CA ARG A 304 0.44 10.72 33.55
C ARG A 304 1.48 11.17 34.60
N PRO A 305 1.34 12.37 35.20
CA PRO A 305 2.20 12.73 36.29
C PRO A 305 1.93 11.83 37.52
N ALA A 306 2.98 11.30 38.11
CA ALA A 306 2.89 10.60 39.37
C ALA A 306 2.80 11.62 40.49
N TYR A 307 1.63 11.71 41.11
CA TYR A 307 1.44 12.57 42.28
C TYR A 307 1.51 11.73 43.54
N ASP A 308 2.38 12.14 44.50
CA ASP A 308 2.31 11.65 45.87
C ASP A 308 1.07 12.25 46.56
N LEU A 309 -0.02 11.48 46.56
CA LEU A 309 -1.29 11.90 47.16
C LEU A 309 -1.19 12.13 48.66
N GLU A 310 -0.24 11.49 49.35
CA GLU A 310 -0.02 11.73 50.79
C GLU A 310 0.69 13.06 51.03
N GLN A 311 1.67 13.41 50.20
CA GLN A 311 2.35 14.69 50.25
C GLN A 311 1.41 15.83 49.85
N LEU A 312 0.58 15.64 48.82
CA LEU A 312 -0.47 16.60 48.42
C LEU A 312 -1.50 16.84 49.51
N LYS A 313 -1.95 15.80 50.22
CA LYS A 313 -2.84 15.92 51.38
C LYS A 313 -2.19 16.67 52.53
N LYS A 314 -0.89 16.47 52.80
CA LYS A 314 -0.14 17.20 53.83
C LYS A 314 0.03 18.68 53.49
N THR A 315 0.26 19.01 52.20
CA THR A 315 0.54 20.37 51.76
C THR A 315 -0.73 21.23 51.62
N TYR A 316 -1.81 20.65 51.11
CA TYR A 316 -3.02 21.39 50.73
C TYR A 316 -4.26 21.08 51.58
N GLY A 317 -4.15 20.16 52.56
CA GLY A 317 -5.24 19.83 53.47
C GLY A 317 -6.46 19.17 52.81
N ALA A 318 -7.51 18.95 53.59
CA ALA A 318 -8.73 18.24 53.17
C ALA A 318 -9.59 18.97 52.11
N SER A 319 -9.23 20.17 51.69
CA SER A 319 -10.01 21.01 50.79
C SER A 319 -9.87 20.67 49.29
N LEU A 320 -9.01 19.69 48.90
CA LEU A 320 -8.79 19.27 47.54
C LEU A 320 -9.56 18.00 47.12
N ILE A 321 -10.39 17.47 48.03
CA ILE A 321 -11.21 16.28 47.80
C ILE A 321 -12.68 16.62 48.08
N SER A 322 -13.28 17.43 47.26
CA SER A 322 -14.74 17.60 47.17
C SER A 322 -15.18 17.59 45.73
#